data_7ca2e3bda8abfca0535e6923f2769db8
#
_entry.id   7ca2e3bda8abfca0535e6923f2769db8
#
_cell.length_a   1.000
_cell.length_b   1.000
_cell.length_c   1.000
_cell.angle_alpha   90.00
_cell.angle_beta   90.00
_cell.angle_gamma   90.00
#
_symmetry.space_group_name_H-M   'P 1'
#
loop_
_entity.id
_entity.type
_entity.pdbx_description
1 polymer ?
#
loop_
_entity_poly.entity_id
_entity_poly.type
_entity_poly.pdbx_seq_one_letter_code
_entity_poly.pdbx_strand_id
1 'polypeptide(L)'
;MDQVQILTPYRKRSAAGVDELNKSLEDFVNPSIAGKKELHIGSQVFRVGDKILQNKNTEMASNGDLGRILDCITDEDGNARAVIGFPDGRQVQYEADQMEMIEHANATTIHKAQGSECPVVIIPWVKAFYMMLKRNILYTGVTRAKSKVYLVGEWAAVCQAIHTDDSGTRNTILSERIVQYYDQYQSEQKPEMEQLKLVV
;
A
#
# COMPACT_ATOMS: atom_id res chain seq x y z
N MET A 1 0.53 -16.27 -8.87
CA MET A 1 0.80 -14.84 -8.62
C MET A 1 -0.36 -14.04 -9.15
N ASP A 2 -0.85 -13.08 -8.40
CA ASP A 2 -2.02 -12.31 -8.81
C ASP A 2 -1.69 -11.44 -10.01
N GLN A 3 -2.50 -11.58 -11.05
CA GLN A 3 -2.31 -10.84 -12.28
C GLN A 3 -3.00 -9.46 -12.24
N VAL A 4 -3.91 -9.26 -11.31
CA VAL A 4 -4.74 -8.05 -11.19
C VAL A 4 -4.70 -7.49 -9.78
N GLN A 5 -4.56 -6.17 -9.66
CA GLN A 5 -4.65 -5.43 -8.41
C GLN A 5 -5.55 -4.22 -8.58
N ILE A 6 -6.47 -4.03 -7.63
CA ILE A 6 -7.26 -2.80 -7.58
C ILE A 6 -6.56 -1.81 -6.64
N LEU A 7 -6.33 -0.59 -7.13
CA LEU A 7 -5.69 0.49 -6.39
C LEU A 7 -6.62 1.69 -6.29
N THR A 8 -6.90 2.17 -5.08
CA THR A 8 -7.76 3.32 -4.86
C THR A 8 -7.09 4.37 -3.98
N PRO A 9 -7.39 5.68 -4.16
CA PRO A 9 -6.80 6.73 -3.35
C PRO A 9 -7.24 6.71 -1.88
N TYR A 10 -8.43 6.20 -1.58
CA TYR A 10 -9.02 6.23 -0.25
C TYR A 10 -9.32 4.84 0.31
N ARG A 11 -9.18 4.73 1.64
CA ARG A 11 -9.60 3.52 2.36
C ARG A 11 -11.12 3.50 2.59
N LYS A 12 -11.66 4.62 3.07
CA LYS A 12 -13.09 4.81 3.40
C LYS A 12 -13.68 5.94 2.56
N ARG A 13 -14.90 6.36 2.85
CA ARG A 13 -15.62 7.53 2.29
C ARG A 13 -16.30 7.34 0.94
N SER A 14 -16.23 6.18 0.29
CA SER A 14 -16.87 5.95 -1.01
C SER A 14 -17.05 4.47 -1.23
N ALA A 15 -18.04 4.09 -2.01
CA ALA A 15 -18.22 2.72 -2.52
C ALA A 15 -16.98 2.21 -3.30
N ALA A 16 -16.16 3.13 -3.82
CA ALA A 16 -14.90 2.82 -4.49
C ALA A 16 -13.67 2.88 -3.52
N GLY A 17 -13.88 2.97 -2.21
CA GLY A 17 -12.83 2.85 -1.19
C GLY A 17 -12.42 1.41 -0.95
N VAL A 18 -11.23 1.20 -0.37
CA VAL A 18 -10.64 -0.12 -0.12
C VAL A 18 -11.59 -1.04 0.64
N ASP A 19 -12.16 -0.54 1.75
CA ASP A 19 -12.97 -1.37 2.65
C ASP A 19 -14.24 -1.87 1.95
N GLU A 20 -14.95 -0.99 1.23
CA GLU A 20 -16.17 -1.35 0.50
C GLU A 20 -15.88 -2.23 -0.72
N LEU A 21 -14.78 -1.96 -1.43
CA LEU A 21 -14.38 -2.79 -2.56
C LEU A 21 -14.00 -4.21 -2.11
N ASN A 22 -13.22 -4.36 -1.05
CA ASN A 22 -12.85 -5.67 -0.54
C ASN A 22 -14.08 -6.46 -0.12
N LYS A 23 -15.00 -5.83 0.63
CA LYS A 23 -16.27 -6.43 1.04
C LYS A 23 -17.15 -6.87 -0.16
N SER A 24 -17.26 -6.01 -1.17
CA SER A 24 -18.09 -6.29 -2.35
C SER A 24 -17.49 -7.36 -3.26
N LEU A 25 -16.15 -7.45 -3.28
CA LEU A 25 -15.43 -8.37 -4.16
C LEU A 25 -15.17 -9.73 -3.52
N GLU A 26 -15.27 -9.85 -2.20
CA GLU A 26 -14.95 -11.08 -1.47
C GLU A 26 -15.68 -12.28 -2.05
N ASP A 27 -17.00 -12.23 -2.07
CA ASP A 27 -17.82 -13.34 -2.57
C ASP A 27 -17.79 -13.49 -4.10
N PHE A 28 -17.39 -12.44 -4.82
CA PHE A 28 -17.23 -12.51 -6.28
C PHE A 28 -15.92 -13.15 -6.69
N VAL A 29 -14.82 -12.80 -6.01
CA VAL A 29 -13.48 -13.29 -6.34
C VAL A 29 -13.22 -14.67 -5.75
N ASN A 30 -13.67 -14.90 -4.53
CA ASN A 30 -13.45 -16.15 -3.79
C ASN A 30 -14.72 -16.60 -3.06
N PRO A 31 -15.77 -17.05 -3.77
CA PRO A 31 -17.05 -17.42 -3.18
C PRO A 31 -16.89 -18.57 -2.18
N SER A 32 -17.78 -18.57 -1.16
CA SER A 32 -17.96 -19.71 -0.29
C SER A 32 -18.59 -20.85 -1.09
N ILE A 33 -17.93 -21.99 -1.08
CA ILE A 33 -18.41 -23.23 -1.72
C ILE A 33 -18.29 -24.40 -0.74
N ALA A 34 -19.15 -25.39 -0.87
CA ALA A 34 -19.15 -26.57 -0.01
C ALA A 34 -17.77 -27.22 0.06
N GLY A 35 -17.25 -27.42 1.26
CA GLY A 35 -15.94 -28.03 1.51
C GLY A 35 -14.75 -27.06 1.51
N LYS A 36 -14.95 -25.78 1.17
CA LYS A 36 -13.91 -24.79 1.33
C LYS A 36 -13.74 -24.43 2.82
N LYS A 37 -12.51 -24.47 3.30
CA LYS A 37 -12.19 -24.07 4.67
C LYS A 37 -12.24 -22.54 4.80
N GLU A 38 -12.87 -22.07 5.85
CA GLU A 38 -12.99 -20.65 6.18
C GLU A 38 -12.86 -20.42 7.69
N LEU A 39 -12.44 -19.23 8.09
CA LEU A 39 -12.32 -18.77 9.47
C LEU A 39 -13.16 -17.52 9.66
N HIS A 40 -13.97 -17.50 10.72
CA HIS A 40 -14.73 -16.32 11.14
C HIS A 40 -14.02 -15.62 12.27
N ILE A 41 -13.46 -14.43 12.02
CA ILE A 41 -12.74 -13.62 12.98
C ILE A 41 -13.47 -12.28 13.15
N GLY A 42 -14.22 -12.15 14.24
CA GLY A 42 -15.11 -11.01 14.44
C GLY A 42 -16.16 -10.91 13.34
N SER A 43 -16.15 -9.84 12.59
CA SER A 43 -17.07 -9.59 11.45
C SER A 43 -16.47 -9.96 10.09
N GLN A 44 -15.23 -10.46 10.06
CA GLN A 44 -14.54 -10.83 8.82
C GLN A 44 -14.55 -12.34 8.63
N VAL A 45 -14.66 -12.77 7.38
CA VAL A 45 -14.54 -14.16 6.98
C VAL A 45 -13.32 -14.31 6.10
N PHE A 46 -12.41 -15.17 6.49
CA PHE A 46 -11.20 -15.48 5.73
C PHE A 46 -11.31 -16.88 5.15
N ARG A 47 -11.09 -17.03 3.85
CA ARG A 47 -11.20 -18.31 3.13
C ARG A 47 -9.89 -18.71 2.51
N VAL A 48 -9.66 -20.00 2.40
CA VAL A 48 -8.55 -20.53 1.60
C VAL A 48 -8.61 -19.94 0.20
N GLY A 49 -7.48 -19.36 -0.25
CA GLY A 49 -7.37 -18.65 -1.50
C GLY A 49 -7.53 -17.13 -1.42
N ASP A 50 -7.96 -16.57 -0.29
CA ASP A 50 -8.08 -15.13 -0.12
C ASP A 50 -6.72 -14.45 -0.21
N LYS A 51 -6.71 -13.31 -0.90
CA LYS A 51 -5.58 -12.41 -0.97
C LYS A 51 -5.59 -11.49 0.24
N ILE A 52 -4.47 -11.43 0.94
CA ILE A 52 -4.31 -10.62 2.15
C ILE A 52 -3.14 -9.65 2.04
N LEU A 53 -3.20 -8.62 2.85
CA LEU A 53 -2.14 -7.66 3.07
C LEU A 53 -1.77 -7.64 4.55
N GLN A 54 -0.48 -7.73 4.85
CA GLN A 54 0.06 -7.52 6.19
C GLN A 54 0.02 -6.05 6.56
N ASN A 55 -0.51 -5.72 7.74
CA ASN A 55 -0.69 -4.34 8.21
C ASN A 55 0.34 -3.91 9.27
N LYS A 56 1.03 -4.86 9.88
CA LYS A 56 2.01 -4.61 10.94
C LYS A 56 3.30 -5.37 10.65
N ASN A 57 4.44 -4.83 11.08
CA ASN A 57 5.69 -5.58 11.04
C ASN A 57 5.69 -6.65 12.13
N THR A 58 6.09 -7.86 11.77
CA THR A 58 6.38 -8.99 12.64
C THR A 58 7.76 -9.53 12.33
N GLU A 59 8.24 -10.51 13.07
CA GLU A 59 9.51 -11.17 12.76
C GLU A 59 9.48 -11.90 11.40
N MET A 60 8.29 -12.35 10.98
CA MET A 60 8.11 -13.21 9.81
C MET A 60 7.52 -12.50 8.59
N ALA A 61 6.90 -11.31 8.76
CA ALA A 61 6.26 -10.58 7.68
C ALA A 61 6.30 -9.06 7.92
N SER A 62 6.49 -8.29 6.86
CA SER A 62 6.56 -6.82 6.89
C SER A 62 5.23 -6.17 6.55
N ASN A 63 4.99 -4.98 7.10
CA ASN A 63 3.85 -4.16 6.69
C ASN A 63 3.90 -3.86 5.19
N GLY A 64 2.84 -4.21 4.48
CA GLY A 64 2.75 -4.10 3.02
C GLY A 64 2.98 -5.41 2.27
N ASP A 65 3.43 -6.48 2.94
CA ASP A 65 3.56 -7.80 2.31
C ASP A 65 2.19 -8.31 1.86
N LEU A 66 2.10 -8.71 0.60
CA LEU A 66 0.93 -9.36 0.03
C LEU A 66 1.11 -10.88 0.13
N GLY A 67 0.09 -11.55 0.63
CA GLY A 67 0.08 -13.01 0.77
C GLY A 67 -1.25 -13.61 0.33
N ARG A 68 -1.34 -14.92 0.46
CA ARG A 68 -2.56 -15.69 0.17
C ARG A 68 -2.79 -16.73 1.25
N ILE A 69 -4.03 -16.89 1.69
CA ILE A 69 -4.40 -17.93 2.65
C ILE A 69 -4.29 -19.28 1.96
N LEU A 70 -3.40 -20.12 2.48
CA LEU A 70 -3.15 -21.47 1.98
C LEU A 70 -3.99 -22.50 2.71
N ASP A 71 -4.22 -22.33 4.02
CA ASP A 71 -5.06 -23.20 4.82
C ASP A 71 -5.72 -22.43 5.96
N CYS A 72 -6.89 -22.93 6.37
CA CYS A 72 -7.65 -22.50 7.52
C CYS A 72 -7.85 -23.73 8.43
N ILE A 73 -7.41 -23.63 9.67
CA ILE A 73 -7.40 -24.72 10.63
C ILE A 73 -8.17 -24.30 11.88
N THR A 74 -9.09 -25.13 12.33
CA THR A 74 -9.70 -25.00 13.66
C THR A 74 -9.39 -26.30 14.38
N ASP A 75 -8.72 -26.21 15.54
CA ASP A 75 -8.40 -27.39 16.35
C ASP A 75 -9.60 -27.88 17.17
N GLU A 76 -9.42 -28.98 17.90
CA GLU A 76 -10.47 -29.59 18.73
C GLU A 76 -10.92 -28.68 19.88
N ASP A 77 -10.05 -27.78 20.33
CA ASP A 77 -10.32 -26.78 21.37
C ASP A 77 -11.00 -25.52 20.82
N GLY A 78 -11.20 -25.42 19.50
CA GLY A 78 -11.84 -24.28 18.83
C GLY A 78 -10.89 -23.13 18.49
N ASN A 79 -9.57 -23.31 18.65
CA ASN A 79 -8.60 -22.26 18.28
C ASN A 79 -8.47 -22.20 16.75
N ALA A 80 -8.67 -21.03 16.21
CA ALA A 80 -8.59 -20.76 14.79
C ALA A 80 -7.17 -20.33 14.37
N ARG A 81 -6.67 -20.90 13.28
CA ARG A 81 -5.35 -20.58 12.71
C ARG A 81 -5.42 -20.50 11.20
N ALA A 82 -4.67 -19.58 10.61
CA ALA A 82 -4.48 -19.48 9.17
C ALA A 82 -3.04 -19.69 8.78
N VAL A 83 -2.79 -20.40 7.69
CA VAL A 83 -1.46 -20.48 7.08
C VAL A 83 -1.45 -19.56 5.87
N ILE A 84 -0.54 -18.60 5.87
CA ILE A 84 -0.40 -17.59 4.80
C ILE A 84 0.90 -17.84 4.05
N GLY A 85 0.79 -17.96 2.73
CA GLY A 85 1.94 -18.04 1.83
C GLY A 85 2.25 -16.69 1.21
N PHE A 86 3.52 -16.31 1.20
CA PHE A 86 4.05 -15.10 0.56
C PHE A 86 4.76 -15.42 -0.75
N PRO A 87 4.89 -14.45 -1.68
CA PRO A 87 5.48 -14.66 -3.00
C PRO A 87 6.94 -15.13 -3.00
N ASP A 88 7.68 -14.87 -1.93
CA ASP A 88 9.07 -15.29 -1.71
C ASP A 88 9.22 -16.73 -1.22
N GLY A 89 8.08 -17.44 -1.07
CA GLY A 89 8.04 -18.85 -0.63
C GLY A 89 7.91 -19.02 0.89
N ARG A 90 7.94 -17.93 1.68
CA ARG A 90 7.65 -18.00 3.12
C ARG A 90 6.23 -18.47 3.35
N GLN A 91 6.05 -19.30 4.37
CA GLN A 91 4.74 -19.65 4.91
C GLN A 91 4.72 -19.30 6.39
N VAL A 92 3.73 -18.54 6.81
CA VAL A 92 3.60 -18.04 8.17
C VAL A 92 2.24 -18.46 8.73
N GLN A 93 2.26 -19.00 9.92
CA GLN A 93 1.04 -19.36 10.66
C GLN A 93 0.60 -18.17 11.51
N TYR A 94 -0.67 -17.84 11.46
CA TYR A 94 -1.32 -16.80 12.24
C TYR A 94 -2.36 -17.42 13.15
N GLU A 95 -2.24 -17.15 14.44
CA GLU A 95 -3.26 -17.47 15.44
C GLU A 95 -4.41 -16.45 15.35
N ALA A 96 -5.56 -16.75 15.96
CA ALA A 96 -6.77 -15.93 15.85
C ALA A 96 -6.56 -14.45 16.26
N ASP A 97 -5.78 -14.19 17.30
CA ASP A 97 -5.42 -12.84 17.77
C ASP A 97 -4.49 -12.10 16.79
N GLN A 98 -3.65 -12.84 16.08
CA GLN A 98 -2.75 -12.29 15.06
C GLN A 98 -3.45 -11.95 13.75
N MET A 99 -4.64 -12.49 13.49
CA MET A 99 -5.43 -12.18 12.30
C MET A 99 -5.83 -10.70 12.20
N GLU A 100 -5.81 -9.93 13.29
CA GLU A 100 -5.97 -8.48 13.25
C GLU A 100 -4.83 -7.75 12.52
N MET A 101 -3.70 -8.43 12.30
CA MET A 101 -2.53 -7.88 11.60
C MET A 101 -2.66 -7.95 10.08
N ILE A 102 -3.69 -8.61 9.58
CA ILE A 102 -3.94 -8.78 8.14
C ILE A 102 -5.29 -8.22 7.73
N GLU A 103 -5.45 -7.95 6.45
CA GLU A 103 -6.71 -7.53 5.84
C GLU A 103 -6.86 -8.11 4.43
N HIS A 104 -8.10 -8.20 3.93
CA HIS A 104 -8.34 -8.56 2.53
C HIS A 104 -7.68 -7.56 1.58
N ALA A 105 -7.10 -8.04 0.49
CA ALA A 105 -6.26 -7.26 -0.41
C ALA A 105 -6.65 -7.36 -1.90
N ASN A 106 -7.90 -7.66 -2.23
CA ASN A 106 -8.40 -7.53 -3.60
C ASN A 106 -8.26 -6.07 -4.07
N ALA A 107 -8.54 -5.12 -3.18
CA ALA A 107 -8.22 -3.71 -3.33
C ALA A 107 -7.27 -3.24 -2.22
N THR A 108 -6.35 -2.33 -2.57
CA THR A 108 -5.44 -1.67 -1.62
C THR A 108 -5.33 -0.18 -1.94
N THR A 109 -4.74 0.61 -1.04
CA THR A 109 -4.49 2.02 -1.36
C THR A 109 -3.30 2.17 -2.28
N ILE A 110 -3.32 3.20 -3.14
CA ILE A 110 -2.19 3.56 -4.00
C ILE A 110 -0.91 3.75 -3.17
N HIS A 111 -1.02 4.32 -1.97
CA HIS A 111 0.12 4.52 -1.07
C HIS A 111 0.73 3.20 -0.57
N LYS A 112 -0.10 2.23 -0.19
CA LYS A 112 0.41 0.92 0.24
C LYS A 112 1.01 0.09 -0.90
N ALA A 113 0.59 0.36 -2.13
CA ALA A 113 1.14 -0.28 -3.31
C ALA A 113 2.45 0.34 -3.80
N GLN A 114 2.99 1.38 -3.14
CA GLN A 114 4.27 1.96 -3.51
C GLN A 114 5.39 0.93 -3.33
N GLY A 115 6.24 0.79 -4.34
CA GLY A 115 7.32 -0.21 -4.36
C GLY A 115 6.91 -1.58 -4.90
N SER A 116 5.60 -1.89 -4.99
CA SER A 116 5.11 -3.12 -5.61
C SER A 116 4.71 -2.90 -7.07
N GLU A 117 4.66 -3.98 -7.85
CA GLU A 117 4.23 -3.96 -9.25
C GLU A 117 3.30 -5.14 -9.54
N CYS A 118 2.33 -4.92 -10.44
CA CYS A 118 1.38 -5.94 -10.85
C CYS A 118 1.20 -5.91 -12.38
N PRO A 119 0.97 -7.03 -13.06
CA PRO A 119 0.73 -7.04 -14.49
C PRO A 119 -0.40 -6.13 -14.93
N VAL A 120 -1.54 -6.19 -14.24
CA VAL A 120 -2.73 -5.39 -14.54
C VAL A 120 -3.18 -4.63 -13.32
N VAL A 121 -3.42 -3.34 -13.45
CA VAL A 121 -3.93 -2.48 -12.39
C VAL A 121 -5.29 -1.89 -12.79
N ILE A 122 -6.25 -1.96 -11.88
CA ILE A 122 -7.56 -1.31 -12.02
C ILE A 122 -7.61 -0.17 -11.01
N ILE A 123 -7.90 1.04 -11.46
CA ILE A 123 -7.97 2.22 -10.60
C ILE A 123 -9.37 2.83 -10.73
N PRO A 124 -10.25 2.66 -9.72
CA PRO A 124 -11.46 3.44 -9.65
C PRO A 124 -11.12 4.92 -9.41
N TRP A 125 -11.65 5.81 -10.26
CA TRP A 125 -11.34 7.22 -10.23
C TRP A 125 -12.61 8.06 -10.32
N VAL A 126 -13.09 8.51 -9.16
CA VAL A 126 -14.40 9.16 -9.01
C VAL A 126 -14.26 10.53 -8.34
N LYS A 127 -15.18 11.46 -8.61
CA LYS A 127 -15.20 12.81 -8.02
C LYS A 127 -15.28 12.81 -6.49
N ALA A 128 -15.86 11.78 -5.89
CA ALA A 128 -15.87 11.61 -4.43
C ALA A 128 -14.46 11.63 -3.81
N PHE A 129 -13.43 11.39 -4.60
CA PHE A 129 -12.02 11.45 -4.17
C PHE A 129 -11.40 12.84 -4.32
N TYR A 130 -12.16 13.91 -4.37
CA TYR A 130 -11.75 15.27 -4.75
C TYR A 130 -10.43 15.76 -4.14
N MET A 131 -10.14 15.47 -2.86
CA MET A 131 -8.89 15.87 -2.21
C MET A 131 -7.65 15.07 -2.70
N MET A 132 -7.89 13.90 -3.26
CA MET A 132 -6.85 12.99 -3.75
C MET A 132 -6.76 12.97 -5.29
N LEU A 133 -7.57 13.79 -5.98
CA LEU A 133 -7.51 13.94 -7.43
C LEU A 133 -6.32 14.81 -7.82
N LYS A 134 -5.11 14.25 -7.65
CA LYS A 134 -3.83 14.92 -7.86
C LYS A 134 -2.98 14.13 -8.85
N ARG A 135 -2.19 14.84 -9.64
CA ARG A 135 -1.32 14.28 -10.69
C ARG A 135 -0.36 13.22 -10.14
N ASN A 136 0.29 13.52 -9.03
CA ASN A 136 1.25 12.60 -8.41
C ASN A 136 0.61 11.30 -7.93
N ILE A 137 -0.63 11.33 -7.42
CA ILE A 137 -1.34 10.13 -6.96
C ILE A 137 -1.77 9.27 -8.15
N LEU A 138 -2.34 9.91 -9.19
CA LEU A 138 -2.70 9.22 -10.42
C LEU A 138 -1.46 8.57 -11.06
N TYR A 139 -0.36 9.32 -11.18
CA TYR A 139 0.91 8.82 -11.69
C TYR A 139 1.43 7.63 -10.89
N THR A 140 1.44 7.73 -9.57
CA THR A 140 1.87 6.64 -8.68
C THR A 140 1.05 5.37 -8.91
N GLY A 141 -0.28 5.49 -9.03
CA GLY A 141 -1.16 4.35 -9.29
C GLY A 141 -0.91 3.72 -10.67
N VAL A 142 -0.82 4.54 -11.71
CA VAL A 142 -0.61 4.07 -13.10
C VAL A 142 0.73 3.36 -13.25
N THR A 143 1.78 3.87 -12.62
CA THR A 143 3.13 3.27 -12.69
C THR A 143 3.29 1.96 -11.91
N ARG A 144 2.26 1.49 -11.21
CA ARG A 144 2.26 0.15 -10.59
C ARG A 144 1.97 -0.96 -11.60
N ALA A 145 1.44 -0.63 -12.77
CA ALA A 145 1.13 -1.62 -13.79
C ALA A 145 2.34 -1.92 -14.68
N LYS A 146 2.63 -3.21 -14.87
CA LYS A 146 3.65 -3.69 -15.81
C LYS A 146 3.16 -3.70 -17.26
N SER A 147 1.87 -4.00 -17.48
CA SER A 147 1.35 -4.21 -18.83
C SER A 147 0.08 -3.41 -19.13
N LYS A 148 -0.87 -3.31 -18.20
CA LYS A 148 -2.16 -2.69 -18.50
C LYS A 148 -2.75 -1.97 -17.30
N VAL A 149 -3.33 -0.78 -17.55
CA VAL A 149 -4.11 -0.01 -16.58
C VAL A 149 -5.53 0.16 -17.08
N TYR A 150 -6.50 -0.03 -16.18
CA TYR A 150 -7.89 0.33 -16.38
C TYR A 150 -8.25 1.46 -15.42
N LEU A 151 -8.56 2.64 -15.96
CA LEU A 151 -9.18 3.71 -15.18
C LEU A 151 -10.70 3.55 -15.29
N VAL A 152 -11.37 3.36 -14.16
CA VAL A 152 -12.81 3.10 -14.09
C VAL A 152 -13.48 4.22 -13.30
N GLY A 153 -14.43 4.91 -13.91
CA GLY A 153 -15.16 5.97 -13.22
C GLY A 153 -15.41 7.21 -14.05
N GLU A 154 -15.16 8.40 -13.51
CA GLU A 154 -15.54 9.67 -14.10
C GLU A 154 -14.37 10.34 -14.83
N TRP A 155 -14.53 10.57 -16.15
CA TRP A 155 -13.50 11.26 -16.93
C TRP A 155 -13.15 12.64 -16.37
N ALA A 156 -14.14 13.37 -15.86
CA ALA A 156 -13.89 14.68 -15.23
C ALA A 156 -12.97 14.60 -14.00
N ALA A 157 -13.02 13.49 -13.23
CA ALA A 157 -12.10 13.27 -12.13
C ALA A 157 -10.66 13.00 -12.61
N VAL A 158 -10.50 12.31 -13.73
CA VAL A 158 -9.19 12.10 -14.38
C VAL A 158 -8.63 13.44 -14.85
N CYS A 159 -9.42 14.24 -15.56
CA CYS A 159 -9.02 15.58 -15.99
C CYS A 159 -8.61 16.46 -14.82
N GLN A 160 -9.39 16.46 -13.75
CA GLN A 160 -9.05 17.21 -12.53
C GLN A 160 -7.69 16.78 -11.99
N ALA A 161 -7.44 15.48 -11.86
CA ALA A 161 -6.18 14.97 -11.35
C ALA A 161 -4.98 15.41 -12.21
N ILE A 162 -5.11 15.35 -13.53
CA ILE A 162 -4.05 15.76 -14.46
C ILE A 162 -3.67 17.24 -14.28
N HIS A 163 -4.68 18.10 -14.02
CA HIS A 163 -4.45 19.54 -13.87
C HIS A 163 -4.08 19.96 -12.44
N THR A 164 -4.29 19.11 -11.43
CA THR A 164 -3.96 19.41 -10.04
C THR A 164 -2.51 18.97 -9.74
N ASP A 165 -1.62 19.95 -9.63
CA ASP A 165 -0.21 19.72 -9.31
C ASP A 165 0.15 20.42 -7.98
N ASP A 166 0.45 19.64 -6.96
CA ASP A 166 0.85 20.13 -5.64
C ASP A 166 2.38 20.11 -5.44
N SER A 167 3.15 19.79 -6.47
CA SER A 167 4.61 19.64 -6.35
C SER A 167 5.31 20.94 -5.93
N GLY A 168 4.74 22.10 -6.30
CA GLY A 168 5.24 23.43 -5.95
C GLY A 168 4.85 23.92 -4.54
N THR A 169 3.95 23.23 -3.82
CA THR A 169 3.47 23.69 -2.51
C THR A 169 4.16 23.03 -1.31
N ARG A 170 5.20 22.24 -1.57
CA ARG A 170 5.99 21.64 -0.48
C ARG A 170 6.83 22.73 0.19
N ASN A 171 6.39 23.19 1.35
CA ASN A 171 7.16 24.08 2.23
C ASN A 171 8.35 23.31 2.85
N THR A 172 9.33 22.97 2.04
CA THR A 172 10.61 22.46 2.55
C THR A 172 11.58 23.62 2.59
N ILE A 173 12.12 23.92 3.75
CA ILE A 173 13.24 24.88 3.90
C ILE A 173 14.58 24.20 3.61
N LEU A 174 14.59 23.12 2.82
CA LEU A 174 15.79 22.32 2.56
C LEU A 174 16.86 23.13 1.84
N SER A 175 16.48 23.92 0.83
CA SER A 175 17.41 24.80 0.10
C SER A 175 18.05 25.82 1.02
N GLU A 176 17.26 26.45 1.90
CA GLU A 176 17.77 27.41 2.88
C GLU A 176 18.70 26.75 3.90
N ARG A 177 18.33 25.56 4.39
CA ARG A 177 19.20 24.78 5.29
C ARG A 177 20.50 24.35 4.64
N ILE A 178 20.48 23.92 3.37
CA ILE A 178 21.72 23.57 2.66
C ILE A 178 22.64 24.77 2.57
N VAL A 179 22.13 25.96 2.24
CA VAL A 179 22.92 27.19 2.19
C VAL A 179 23.50 27.51 3.58
N GLN A 180 22.66 27.47 4.63
CA GLN A 180 23.12 27.74 6.00
C GLN A 180 24.23 26.77 6.45
N TYR A 181 24.09 25.47 6.20
CA TYR A 181 25.12 24.49 6.53
C TYR A 181 26.38 24.69 5.70
N TYR A 182 26.25 25.05 4.43
CA TYR A 182 27.41 25.33 3.58
C TYR A 182 28.20 26.58 4.07
N ASP A 183 27.49 27.64 4.41
CA ASP A 183 28.10 28.87 4.94
C ASP A 183 28.76 28.61 6.30
N GLN A 184 28.15 27.85 7.18
CA GLN A 184 28.72 27.43 8.45
C GLN A 184 29.98 26.59 8.23
N TYR A 185 29.94 25.60 7.36
CA TYR A 185 31.11 24.76 7.01
C TYR A 185 32.28 25.60 6.47
N GLN A 186 31.99 26.56 5.58
CA GLN A 186 33.01 27.47 5.04
C GLN A 186 33.61 28.38 6.13
N SER A 187 32.81 28.83 7.10
CA SER A 187 33.29 29.67 8.20
C SER A 187 34.18 28.91 9.19
N GLU A 188 33.86 27.61 9.43
CA GLU A 188 34.68 26.76 10.29
C GLU A 188 36.02 26.36 9.68
N GLN A 189 36.13 26.30 8.34
CA GLN A 189 37.37 25.95 7.63
C GLN A 189 38.32 27.14 7.42
N LYS A 190 37.83 28.38 7.51
CA LYS A 190 38.66 29.59 7.33
C LYS A 190 39.81 29.78 8.34
N PRO A 191 39.66 29.42 9.63
CA PRO A 191 40.74 29.66 10.61
C PRO A 191 42.00 28.82 10.37
N GLU A 192 41.89 27.63 9.81
CA GLU A 192 43.07 26.78 9.54
C GLU A 192 43.90 27.26 8.33
N MET A 193 43.27 27.85 7.34
CA MET A 193 44.01 28.35 6.16
C MET A 193 44.73 29.68 6.40
N GLU A 194 44.27 30.51 7.31
CA GLU A 194 44.99 31.75 7.69
C GLU A 194 46.21 31.47 8.57
N GLN A 195 46.18 30.46 9.42
CA GLN A 195 47.32 30.04 10.23
C GLN A 195 48.44 29.40 9.39
N LEU A 196 48.12 28.76 8.28
CA LEU A 196 49.11 28.18 7.36
C LEU A 196 49.83 29.22 6.49
N LYS A 197 49.30 30.43 6.35
CA LYS A 197 49.95 31.54 5.62
C LYS A 197 50.92 32.37 6.47
N LEU A 198 50.98 32.17 7.79
CA LEU A 198 51.84 32.89 8.71
C LEU A 198 53.15 32.16 9.04
N VAL A 199 53.45 31.03 8.42
CA VAL A 199 54.63 30.19 8.66
C VAL A 199 55.54 30.11 7.41
N VAL A 200 55.50 31.10 6.54
CA VAL A 200 56.46 31.22 5.42
C VAL A 200 57.23 32.55 5.50
#